data_71e1cd67d09a25f9d7ce08001efd18e4
#
_entry.id   71e1cd67d09a25f9d7ce08001efd18e4
#
_cell.length_a   1.000
_cell.length_b   1.000
_cell.length_c   1.000
_cell.angle_alpha   90.00
_cell.angle_beta   90.00
_cell.angle_gamma   90.00
#
_symmetry.space_group_name_H-M   'P 1'
#
loop_
_entity.id
_entity.type
_entity.pdbx_description
1 polymer ?
#
loop_
_entity_poly.entity_id
_entity_poly.type
_entity_poly.pdbx_seq_one_letter_code
_entity_poly.pdbx_strand_id
1 'polypeptide(L)'
;MTHHNAEEADKRAIIHPPEEISKNAYIKSMEEYKEMYKRSIEDTDAFWGEMAETLDWSKKWDSVYSWDPDGCKCTWFEGGKINVSYNCLDRHVNAGKADRVAIIWEPDEPGESRTYTYGQILDEVCTVSYTH
;
A
#
# COMPACT_ATOMS: atom_id res chain seq x y z
N MET A 1 -22.41 -21.46 -34.49
CA MET A 1 -21.28 -20.74 -33.89
C MET A 1 -21.63 -19.27 -33.96
N THR A 2 -22.18 -18.74 -32.91
CA THR A 2 -22.61 -17.34 -32.81
C THR A 2 -21.44 -16.51 -32.33
N HIS A 3 -20.95 -15.65 -33.24
CA HIS A 3 -20.00 -14.60 -32.91
C HIS A 3 -20.66 -13.66 -31.90
N HIS A 4 -20.28 -13.75 -30.63
CA HIS A 4 -20.61 -12.72 -29.65
C HIS A 4 -19.80 -11.48 -30.03
N ASN A 5 -20.50 -10.45 -30.46
CA ASN A 5 -19.94 -9.18 -30.88
C ASN A 5 -19.14 -8.54 -29.76
N ALA A 6 -17.88 -8.21 -30.02
CA ALA A 6 -17.02 -7.43 -29.14
C ALA A 6 -17.59 -6.04 -28.81
N GLU A 7 -18.57 -5.54 -29.57
CA GLU A 7 -19.27 -4.27 -29.35
C GLU A 7 -20.27 -4.28 -28.16
N GLU A 8 -20.71 -5.47 -27.71
CA GLU A 8 -21.58 -5.57 -26.53
C GLU A 8 -20.82 -5.55 -25.20
N ALA A 9 -19.51 -5.76 -25.21
CA ALA A 9 -18.68 -5.76 -24.01
C ALA A 9 -18.41 -4.35 -23.44
N ASP A 10 -18.66 -3.30 -24.22
CA ASP A 10 -18.37 -1.90 -23.83
C ASP A 10 -19.55 -1.16 -23.16
N LYS A 11 -20.66 -1.85 -22.95
CA LYS A 11 -21.79 -1.36 -22.15
C LYS A 11 -21.73 -1.86 -20.70
N ARG A 12 -20.56 -1.93 -20.11
CA ARG A 12 -20.47 -2.13 -18.67
C ARG A 12 -21.06 -0.90 -18.00
N ALA A 13 -22.18 -1.11 -17.31
CA ALA A 13 -22.77 -0.06 -16.49
C ALA A 13 -21.70 0.50 -15.56
N ILE A 14 -21.48 1.80 -15.62
CA ILE A 14 -20.59 2.48 -14.67
C ILE A 14 -21.29 2.39 -13.31
N ILE A 15 -20.71 1.60 -12.42
CA ILE A 15 -21.20 1.45 -11.06
C ILE A 15 -20.49 2.50 -10.21
N HIS A 16 -21.24 3.47 -9.72
CA HIS A 16 -20.71 4.46 -8.80
C HIS A 16 -20.60 3.88 -7.38
N PRO A 17 -19.49 4.15 -6.66
CA PRO A 17 -19.38 3.71 -5.28
C PRO A 17 -20.45 4.40 -4.41
N PRO A 18 -20.89 3.76 -3.31
CA PRO A 18 -21.78 4.39 -2.35
C PRO A 18 -21.22 5.71 -1.83
N GLU A 19 -22.09 6.71 -1.64
CA GLU A 19 -21.68 8.05 -1.24
C GLU A 19 -20.90 8.08 0.10
N GLU A 20 -21.29 7.21 1.03
CA GLU A 20 -20.61 7.06 2.32
C GLU A 20 -19.16 6.59 2.17
N ILE A 21 -18.91 5.67 1.24
CA ILE A 21 -17.54 5.19 0.94
C ILE A 21 -16.74 6.32 0.28
N SER A 22 -17.30 7.02 -0.70
CA SER A 22 -16.63 8.09 -1.41
C SER A 22 -16.25 9.26 -0.50
N LYS A 23 -17.09 9.62 0.47
CA LYS A 23 -16.79 10.69 1.44
C LYS A 23 -15.61 10.36 2.34
N ASN A 24 -15.42 9.10 2.67
CA ASN A 24 -14.36 8.62 3.58
C ASN A 24 -13.11 8.12 2.84
N ALA A 25 -13.12 8.11 1.51
CA ALA A 25 -11.97 7.72 0.71
C ALA A 25 -10.82 8.73 0.80
N TYR A 26 -9.58 8.26 0.68
CA TYR A 26 -8.39 9.13 0.62
C TYR A 26 -8.41 10.02 -0.62
N ILE A 27 -8.83 9.48 -1.76
CA ILE A 27 -9.03 10.20 -3.02
C ILE A 27 -10.54 10.23 -3.26
N LYS A 28 -11.14 11.40 -3.31
CA LYS A 28 -12.59 11.59 -3.28
C LYS A 28 -13.21 11.78 -4.66
N SER A 29 -12.40 12.13 -5.65
CA SER A 29 -12.86 12.37 -7.01
C SER A 29 -11.87 11.91 -8.07
N MET A 30 -12.34 11.75 -9.29
CA MET A 30 -11.50 11.44 -10.45
C MET A 30 -10.59 12.61 -10.82
N GLU A 31 -11.02 13.83 -10.56
CA GLU A 31 -10.25 15.06 -10.77
C GLU A 31 -9.03 15.08 -9.85
N GLU A 32 -9.23 14.82 -8.56
CA GLU A 32 -8.16 14.71 -7.56
C GLU A 32 -7.15 13.61 -7.95
N TYR A 33 -7.65 12.44 -8.38
CA TYR A 33 -6.78 11.36 -8.88
C TYR A 33 -5.92 11.80 -10.07
N LYS A 34 -6.53 12.46 -11.06
CA LYS A 34 -5.80 12.93 -12.26
C LYS A 34 -4.74 13.97 -11.92
N GLU A 35 -5.02 14.86 -10.98
CA GLU A 35 -4.06 15.87 -10.52
C GLU A 35 -2.88 15.21 -9.79
N MET A 36 -3.15 14.29 -8.86
CA MET A 36 -2.12 13.50 -8.19
C MET A 36 -1.28 12.71 -9.18
N TYR A 37 -1.91 12.03 -10.14
CA TYR A 37 -1.23 11.26 -11.18
C TYR A 37 -0.33 12.17 -12.06
N LYS A 38 -0.84 13.30 -12.47
CA LYS A 38 -0.06 14.30 -13.23
C LYS A 38 1.18 14.73 -12.44
N ARG A 39 1.01 15.09 -11.17
CA ARG A 39 2.09 15.49 -10.28
C ARG A 39 3.13 14.38 -10.08
N SER A 40 2.71 13.12 -10.00
CA SER A 40 3.62 11.98 -9.84
C SER A 40 4.54 11.74 -11.04
N ILE A 41 4.18 12.27 -12.22
CA ILE A 41 4.97 12.18 -13.45
C ILE A 41 5.81 13.45 -13.66
N GLU A 42 5.22 14.63 -13.46
CA GLU A 42 5.85 15.91 -13.76
C GLU A 42 6.86 16.34 -12.67
N ASP A 43 6.61 15.93 -11.42
CA ASP A 43 7.49 16.22 -10.28
C ASP A 43 7.67 14.95 -9.42
N THR A 44 8.31 13.97 -10.03
CA THR A 44 8.50 12.61 -9.45
C THR A 44 9.19 12.67 -8.10
N ASP A 45 10.25 13.46 -7.97
CA ASP A 45 11.05 13.53 -6.74
C ASP A 45 10.25 14.12 -5.57
N ALA A 46 9.57 15.25 -5.79
CA ALA A 46 8.79 15.88 -4.74
C ALA A 46 7.58 15.02 -4.36
N PHE A 47 6.87 14.46 -5.37
CA PHE A 47 5.69 13.64 -5.11
C PHE A 47 6.02 12.37 -4.32
N TRP A 48 6.98 11.57 -4.78
CA TRP A 48 7.33 10.33 -4.10
C TRP A 48 8.10 10.55 -2.81
N GLY A 49 8.86 11.64 -2.70
CA GLY A 49 9.45 12.07 -1.44
C GLY A 49 8.39 12.34 -0.38
N GLU A 50 7.33 13.10 -0.72
CA GLU A 50 6.20 13.36 0.18
C GLU A 50 5.47 12.06 0.57
N MET A 51 5.21 11.16 -0.40
CA MET A 51 4.59 9.87 -0.10
C MET A 51 5.45 9.02 0.85
N ALA A 52 6.77 9.03 0.68
CA ALA A 52 7.69 8.27 1.50
C ALA A 52 7.77 8.78 2.96
N GLU A 53 7.47 10.07 3.22
CA GLU A 53 7.39 10.62 4.58
C GLU A 53 6.25 10.00 5.41
N THR A 54 5.33 9.28 4.80
CA THR A 54 4.29 8.52 5.51
C THR A 54 4.82 7.26 6.19
N LEU A 55 6.04 6.86 5.85
CA LEU A 55 6.72 5.68 6.40
C LEU A 55 7.83 6.09 7.37
N ASP A 56 8.12 5.22 8.34
CA ASP A 56 9.18 5.42 9.32
C ASP A 56 10.50 4.87 8.77
N TRP A 57 11.43 5.77 8.48
CA TRP A 57 12.76 5.46 7.99
C TRP A 57 13.79 5.50 9.12
N SER A 58 14.64 4.48 9.22
CA SER A 58 15.78 4.50 10.16
C SER A 58 16.91 5.42 9.67
N LYS A 59 17.02 5.59 8.35
CA LYS A 59 17.81 6.63 7.70
C LYS A 59 17.06 7.13 6.49
N LYS A 60 16.84 8.44 6.37
CA LYS A 60 16.27 9.04 5.16
C LYS A 60 17.22 8.88 3.98
N TRP A 61 16.68 8.93 2.81
CA TRP A 61 17.38 8.82 1.53
C TRP A 61 18.21 10.07 1.21
N ASP A 62 19.18 9.89 0.35
CA ASP A 62 20.01 10.96 -0.19
C ASP A 62 19.41 11.53 -1.49
N SER A 63 18.76 10.66 -2.32
CA SER A 63 17.96 11.03 -3.48
C SER A 63 16.73 10.15 -3.62
N VAL A 64 15.62 10.70 -4.16
CA VAL A 64 14.35 9.97 -4.29
C VAL A 64 14.39 9.05 -5.49
N TYR A 65 14.74 9.58 -6.66
CA TYR A 65 14.72 8.84 -7.92
C TYR A 65 15.91 9.21 -8.80
N SER A 66 16.49 8.22 -9.44
CA SER A 66 17.43 8.43 -10.53
C SER A 66 17.28 7.34 -11.59
N TRP A 67 17.39 7.77 -12.85
CA TRP A 67 17.35 6.90 -14.00
C TRP A 67 18.57 7.13 -14.89
N ASP A 68 19.32 6.05 -15.14
CA ASP A 68 20.43 6.01 -16.06
C ASP A 68 20.11 5.05 -17.22
N PRO A 69 19.69 5.58 -18.39
CA PRO A 69 19.34 4.74 -19.54
C PRO A 69 20.54 4.00 -20.12
N ASP A 70 21.72 4.58 -20.08
CA ASP A 70 22.95 3.98 -20.66
C ASP A 70 23.44 2.81 -19.80
N GLY A 71 23.38 2.96 -18.47
CA GLY A 71 23.70 1.91 -17.52
C GLY A 71 22.52 0.96 -17.21
N CYS A 72 21.35 1.18 -17.79
CA CYS A 72 20.12 0.43 -17.48
C CYS A 72 19.83 0.37 -15.97
N LYS A 73 20.11 1.45 -15.25
CA LYS A 73 19.98 1.50 -13.79
C LYS A 73 18.86 2.43 -13.38
N CYS A 74 17.90 1.89 -12.63
CA CYS A 74 16.86 2.64 -11.95
C CYS A 74 17.05 2.53 -10.45
N THR A 75 17.13 3.67 -9.76
CA THR A 75 17.33 3.70 -8.30
C THR A 75 16.23 4.54 -7.65
N TRP A 76 15.66 3.98 -6.58
CA TRP A 76 14.68 4.66 -5.73
C TRP A 76 15.21 4.76 -4.31
N PHE A 77 15.04 5.93 -3.69
CA PHE A 77 15.38 6.21 -2.29
C PHE A 77 16.82 5.80 -1.94
N GLU A 78 17.78 6.23 -2.78
CA GLU A 78 19.18 5.89 -2.63
C GLU A 78 19.72 6.29 -1.27
N GLY A 79 20.46 5.37 -0.63
CA GLY A 79 21.01 5.59 0.71
C GLY A 79 20.00 5.49 1.85
N GLY A 80 18.70 5.40 1.56
CA GLY A 80 17.66 5.23 2.55
C GLY A 80 17.70 3.85 3.22
N LYS A 81 17.27 3.78 4.48
CA LYS A 81 17.13 2.53 5.24
C LYS A 81 15.76 2.47 5.88
N ILE A 82 15.02 1.43 5.56
CA ILE A 82 13.68 1.20 6.08
C ILE A 82 13.54 -0.27 6.51
N ASN A 83 12.79 -0.50 7.57
CA ASN A 83 12.40 -1.82 7.99
C ASN A 83 10.90 -1.99 7.73
N VAL A 84 10.55 -2.95 6.88
CA VAL A 84 9.15 -3.22 6.50
C VAL A 84 8.36 -3.79 7.68
N SER A 85 8.94 -4.72 8.44
CA SER A 85 8.29 -5.29 9.62
C SER A 85 7.97 -4.21 10.65
N TYR A 86 8.92 -3.31 10.93
CA TYR A 86 8.69 -2.17 11.82
C TYR A 86 7.51 -1.31 11.36
N ASN A 87 7.47 -0.97 10.08
CA ASN A 87 6.40 -0.16 9.51
C ASN A 87 5.04 -0.85 9.52
N CYS A 88 5.02 -2.17 9.38
CA CYS A 88 3.77 -2.96 9.35
C CYS A 88 3.25 -3.30 10.75
N LEU A 89 4.12 -3.46 11.75
CA LEU A 89 3.77 -4.00 13.07
C LEU A 89 4.15 -3.04 14.22
N ASP A 90 5.44 -2.86 14.46
CA ASP A 90 5.96 -2.16 15.63
C ASP A 90 5.37 -0.76 15.79
N ARG A 91 5.38 0.04 14.72
CA ARG A 91 4.86 1.41 14.77
C ARG A 91 3.38 1.47 15.16
N HIS A 92 2.60 0.46 14.78
CA HIS A 92 1.17 0.39 15.12
C HIS A 92 0.97 -0.02 16.57
N VAL A 93 1.75 -0.98 17.07
CA VAL A 93 1.76 -1.38 18.48
C VAL A 93 2.19 -0.19 19.35
N ASN A 94 3.27 0.51 18.97
CA ASN A 94 3.78 1.69 19.67
C ASN A 94 2.76 2.85 19.66
N ALA A 95 1.90 2.93 18.63
CA ALA A 95 0.80 3.89 18.56
C ALA A 95 -0.46 3.46 19.36
N GLY A 96 -0.36 2.44 20.22
CA GLY A 96 -1.46 1.97 21.06
C GLY A 96 -2.52 1.14 20.34
N LYS A 97 -2.18 0.55 19.22
CA LYS A 97 -3.11 -0.28 18.41
C LYS A 97 -2.85 -1.78 18.56
N ALA A 98 -2.17 -2.21 19.64
CA ALA A 98 -1.81 -3.61 19.87
C ALA A 98 -3.01 -4.57 19.79
N ASP A 99 -4.14 -4.18 20.37
CA ASP A 99 -5.37 -5.00 20.43
C ASP A 99 -6.25 -4.91 19.17
N ARG A 100 -5.86 -4.06 18.19
CA ARG A 100 -6.61 -3.96 16.94
C ARG A 100 -6.36 -5.20 16.09
N VAL A 101 -7.44 -5.76 15.51
CA VAL A 101 -7.35 -6.86 14.54
C VAL A 101 -6.54 -6.40 13.32
N ALA A 102 -5.47 -7.12 13.01
CA ALA A 102 -4.60 -6.87 11.88
C ALA A 102 -4.85 -7.87 10.74
N ILE A 103 -5.14 -9.14 11.07
CA ILE A 103 -5.41 -10.19 10.09
C ILE A 103 -6.68 -10.93 10.49
N ILE A 104 -7.53 -11.19 9.50
CA ILE A 104 -8.65 -12.11 9.60
C ILE A 104 -8.33 -13.26 8.64
N TRP A 105 -8.14 -14.45 9.19
CA TRP A 105 -7.91 -15.65 8.40
C TRP A 105 -9.23 -16.39 8.23
N GLU A 106 -9.59 -16.67 6.99
CA GLU A 106 -10.78 -17.45 6.61
C GLU A 106 -10.32 -18.72 5.89
N PRO A 107 -10.73 -19.92 6.38
CA PRO A 107 -10.45 -21.18 5.70
C PRO A 107 -11.38 -21.38 4.49
N ASP A 108 -11.07 -22.39 3.68
CA ASP A 108 -11.91 -22.81 2.54
C ASP A 108 -13.29 -23.29 3.00
N GLU A 109 -13.34 -23.95 4.16
CA GLU A 109 -14.61 -24.36 4.76
C GLU A 109 -15.14 -23.28 5.70
N PRO A 110 -16.43 -22.86 5.55
CA PRO A 110 -17.00 -21.82 6.40
C PRO A 110 -17.10 -22.26 7.87
N GLY A 111 -16.71 -21.38 8.79
CA GLY A 111 -17.04 -21.52 10.22
C GLY A 111 -15.86 -21.52 11.19
N GLU A 112 -14.63 -21.51 10.73
CA GLU A 112 -13.43 -21.50 11.61
C GLU A 112 -12.53 -20.28 11.36
N SER A 113 -13.10 -19.09 11.19
CA SER A 113 -12.29 -17.87 11.03
C SER A 113 -11.45 -17.60 12.28
N ARG A 114 -10.23 -17.08 12.07
CA ARG A 114 -9.32 -16.69 13.16
C ARG A 114 -8.91 -15.24 12.98
N THR A 115 -8.84 -14.53 14.08
CA THR A 115 -8.36 -13.15 14.08
C THR A 115 -7.05 -13.06 14.82
N TYR A 116 -6.14 -12.24 14.29
CA TYR A 116 -4.86 -11.93 14.93
C TYR A 116 -4.76 -10.43 15.10
N THR A 117 -4.39 -9.99 16.29
CA THR A 117 -4.14 -8.57 16.57
C THR A 117 -2.72 -8.18 16.16
N TYR A 118 -2.45 -6.88 16.06
CA TYR A 118 -1.10 -6.37 15.80
C TYR A 118 -0.09 -6.84 16.86
N GLY A 119 -0.47 -6.85 18.14
CA GLY A 119 0.39 -7.33 19.21
C GLY A 119 0.74 -8.82 19.06
N GLN A 120 -0.25 -9.67 18.80
CA GLN A 120 -0.04 -11.11 18.63
C GLN A 120 0.89 -11.41 17.45
N ILE A 121 0.70 -10.72 16.30
CA ILE A 121 1.57 -10.92 15.12
C ILE A 121 2.99 -10.45 15.42
N LEU A 122 3.17 -9.33 16.13
CA LEU A 122 4.49 -8.84 16.50
C LEU A 122 5.22 -9.86 17.37
N ASP A 123 4.56 -10.44 18.36
CA ASP A 123 5.14 -11.47 19.23
C ASP A 123 5.57 -12.71 18.46
N GLU A 124 4.74 -13.17 17.51
CA GLU A 124 5.05 -14.31 16.64
C GLU A 124 6.26 -14.02 15.74
N VAL A 125 6.30 -12.84 15.11
CA VAL A 125 7.43 -12.42 14.24
C VAL A 125 8.73 -12.33 15.05
N CYS A 126 8.70 -11.78 16.24
CA CYS A 126 9.86 -11.73 17.13
C CYS A 126 10.35 -13.13 17.50
N THR A 127 9.43 -14.07 17.78
CA THR A 127 9.78 -15.45 18.14
C THR A 127 10.47 -16.18 16.99
N VAL A 128 9.96 -16.05 15.76
CA VAL A 128 10.56 -16.67 14.56
C VAL A 128 11.92 -16.08 14.22
N SER A 129 12.13 -14.79 14.45
CA SER A 129 13.39 -14.09 14.17
C SER A 129 14.55 -14.58 15.06
N TYR A 130 14.28 -15.16 16.23
CA TYR A 130 15.30 -15.75 17.10
C TYR A 130 15.71 -17.18 16.70
N THR A 131 14.96 -17.84 15.81
CA THR A 131 15.19 -19.24 15.39
C THR A 131 15.93 -19.36 14.07
N HIS A 132 16.21 -18.26 13.40
CA HIS A 132 16.95 -18.13 12.15
C HIS A 132 18.03 -17.05 12.27
#